data_90adbee20772cdb0bfd993a156f1ab79
#
_entry.id   90adbee20772cdb0bfd993a156f1ab79
#
_cell.length_a   1.000
_cell.length_b   1.000
_cell.length_c   1.000
_cell.angle_alpha   90.00
_cell.angle_beta   90.00
_cell.angle_gamma   90.00
#
_symmetry.space_group_name_H-M   'P 1'
#
loop_
_entity.id
_entity.type
_entity.pdbx_description
1 polymer ?
#
loop_
_entity_poly.entity_id
_entity_poly.type
_entity_poly.pdbx_seq_one_letter_code
_entity_poly.pdbx_strand_id
1 'polypeptide(L)'
;MSFEGTIMSEYEVSLKDIRKTFGFVPGFMKPVPKDVLVKQWPLLKKYQMGESIIPQKYRELIGLAVAATLKCPYCTLMHTAMAKGYGATDEEISEAGYLTAQTANWSSMLHANRYDYPTFAKEVDMVGENAKKKAGKK
;
A
#
# COMPACT_ATOMS: atom_id res chain seq x y z
N MET A 1 -15.91 32.31 -14.57
CA MET A 1 -14.68 31.97 -13.86
C MET A 1 -13.83 31.08 -14.77
N SER A 2 -12.57 31.42 -14.97
CA SER A 2 -11.71 30.57 -15.77
C SER A 2 -11.42 29.27 -15.02
N PHE A 3 -11.18 28.19 -15.74
CA PHE A 3 -10.82 26.88 -15.18
C PHE A 3 -9.60 26.97 -14.22
N GLU A 4 -8.63 27.83 -14.56
CA GLU A 4 -7.46 28.10 -13.72
C GLU A 4 -7.82 28.73 -12.36
N GLY A 5 -8.77 29.65 -12.32
CA GLY A 5 -9.23 30.26 -11.06
C GLY A 5 -9.90 29.27 -10.13
N THR A 6 -10.63 28.29 -10.67
CA THR A 6 -11.27 27.23 -9.90
C THR A 6 -10.22 26.27 -9.31
N ILE A 7 -9.25 25.84 -10.12
CA ILE A 7 -8.16 24.95 -9.67
C ILE A 7 -7.29 25.63 -8.61
N MET A 8 -7.00 26.92 -8.76
CA MET A 8 -6.23 27.67 -7.74
C MET A 8 -6.96 27.73 -6.39
N SER A 9 -8.29 27.93 -6.40
CA SER A 9 -9.10 27.90 -5.19
C SER A 9 -9.12 26.52 -4.52
N GLU A 10 -9.30 25.44 -5.29
CA GLU A 10 -9.28 24.06 -4.81
C GLU A 10 -7.89 23.67 -4.29
N TYR A 11 -6.83 24.15 -4.93
CA TYR A 11 -5.47 23.93 -4.49
C TYR A 11 -5.19 24.54 -3.10
N GLU A 12 -5.62 25.79 -2.89
CA GLU A 12 -5.49 26.43 -1.56
C GLU A 12 -6.28 25.71 -0.47
N VAL A 13 -7.47 25.22 -0.79
CA VAL A 13 -8.28 24.37 0.12
C VAL A 13 -7.51 23.09 0.44
N SER A 14 -6.91 22.44 -0.55
CA SER A 14 -6.11 21.23 -0.36
C SER A 14 -4.88 21.49 0.51
N LEU A 15 -4.15 22.58 0.29
CA LEU A 15 -3.00 22.97 1.12
C LEU A 15 -3.41 23.24 2.58
N LYS A 16 -4.54 23.89 2.79
CA LYS A 16 -5.07 24.14 4.13
C LYS A 16 -5.40 22.82 4.86
N ASP A 17 -6.02 21.90 4.17
CA ASP A 17 -6.37 20.59 4.74
C ASP A 17 -5.13 19.73 4.99
N ILE A 18 -4.13 19.73 4.09
CA ILE A 18 -2.83 19.09 4.29
C ILE A 18 -2.16 19.64 5.55
N ARG A 19 -2.12 20.98 5.69
CA ARG A 19 -1.52 21.63 6.86
C ARG A 19 -2.26 21.27 8.15
N LYS A 20 -3.59 21.18 8.10
CA LYS A 20 -4.40 20.74 9.25
C LYS A 20 -4.09 19.28 9.61
N THR A 21 -3.87 18.42 8.63
CA THR A 21 -3.64 16.99 8.82
C THR A 21 -2.24 16.68 9.34
N PHE A 22 -1.21 17.33 8.79
CA PHE A 22 0.20 17.05 9.12
C PHE A 22 0.86 18.11 10.02
N GLY A 23 0.18 19.22 10.31
CA GLY A 23 0.75 20.37 11.01
C GLY A 23 1.53 21.34 10.11
N PHE A 24 1.90 20.91 8.91
CA PHE A 24 2.61 21.69 7.89
C PHE A 24 2.34 21.08 6.49
N VAL A 25 2.81 21.75 5.45
CA VAL A 25 2.80 21.18 4.09
C VAL A 25 4.15 20.49 3.85
N PRO A 26 4.19 19.15 3.75
CA PRO A 26 5.45 18.44 3.50
C PRO A 26 6.14 18.88 2.22
N GLY A 27 7.47 19.02 2.28
CA GLY A 27 8.27 19.50 1.16
C GLY A 27 8.12 18.65 -0.11
N PHE A 28 7.95 17.34 0.04
CA PHE A 28 7.79 16.43 -1.09
C PHE A 28 6.45 16.60 -1.83
N MET A 29 5.46 17.25 -1.25
CA MET A 29 4.18 17.57 -1.89
C MET A 29 4.22 18.85 -2.74
N LYS A 30 5.16 19.75 -2.46
CA LYS A 30 5.25 21.05 -3.15
C LYS A 30 5.51 20.98 -4.65
N PRO A 31 6.37 20.05 -5.16
CA PRO A 31 6.61 19.94 -6.59
C PRO A 31 5.50 19.19 -7.36
N VAL A 32 4.50 18.65 -6.67
CA VAL A 32 3.38 17.94 -7.32
C VAL A 32 2.55 18.97 -8.10
N PRO A 33 2.19 18.71 -9.38
CA PRO A 33 1.31 19.60 -10.14
C PRO A 33 0.01 19.88 -9.39
N LYS A 34 -0.47 21.13 -9.42
CA LYS A 34 -1.59 21.58 -8.59
C LYS A 34 -2.87 20.78 -8.83
N ASP A 35 -3.20 20.54 -10.09
CA ASP A 35 -4.37 19.73 -10.49
C ASP A 35 -4.27 18.26 -10.03
N VAL A 36 -3.06 17.71 -10.04
CA VAL A 36 -2.80 16.35 -9.53
C VAL A 36 -2.97 16.31 -8.02
N LEU A 37 -2.40 17.26 -7.28
CA LEU A 37 -2.51 17.32 -5.83
C LEU A 37 -3.97 17.44 -5.38
N VAL A 38 -4.73 18.33 -6.00
CA VAL A 38 -6.17 18.52 -5.73
C VAL A 38 -6.95 17.21 -5.86
N LYS A 39 -6.68 16.43 -6.89
CA LYS A 39 -7.37 15.15 -7.13
C LYS A 39 -6.86 14.01 -6.25
N GLN A 40 -5.57 13.95 -6.00
CA GLN A 40 -4.96 12.84 -5.26
C GLN A 40 -5.06 13.00 -3.74
N TRP A 41 -4.99 14.21 -3.21
CA TRP A 41 -4.99 14.44 -1.77
C TRP A 41 -6.21 13.83 -1.04
N PRO A 42 -7.46 14.04 -1.50
CA PRO A 42 -8.62 13.43 -0.84
C PRO A 42 -8.57 11.89 -0.82
N LEU A 43 -8.07 11.29 -1.91
CA LEU A 43 -7.93 9.83 -2.02
C LEU A 43 -6.82 9.32 -1.09
N LEU A 44 -5.67 9.98 -1.08
CA LEU A 44 -4.57 9.64 -0.19
C LEU A 44 -5.01 9.75 1.28
N LYS A 45 -5.66 10.85 1.65
CA LYS A 45 -6.19 11.05 3.00
C LYS A 45 -7.17 9.96 3.40
N LYS A 46 -8.11 9.61 2.52
CA LYS A 46 -9.10 8.55 2.78
C LYS A 46 -8.44 7.19 2.94
N TYR A 47 -7.63 6.77 1.96
CA TYR A 47 -7.15 5.39 1.89
C TYR A 47 -5.89 5.13 2.73
N GLN A 48 -5.10 6.14 3.04
CA GLN A 48 -3.93 5.95 3.91
C GLN A 48 -4.19 6.29 5.38
N MET A 49 -5.05 7.27 5.67
CA MET A 49 -5.23 7.77 7.03
C MET A 49 -6.66 7.67 7.56
N GLY A 50 -7.66 7.61 6.69
CA GLY A 50 -9.06 7.55 7.05
C GLY A 50 -9.55 6.12 7.34
N GLU A 51 -10.80 6.00 7.73
CA GLU A 51 -11.48 4.71 7.82
C GLU A 51 -11.67 4.10 6.43
N SER A 52 -11.39 2.80 6.31
CA SER A 52 -11.51 2.03 5.08
C SER A 52 -11.71 0.54 5.41
N ILE A 53 -12.01 -0.27 4.40
CA ILE A 53 -12.29 -1.71 4.56
C ILE A 53 -11.11 -2.45 5.20
N ILE A 54 -9.87 -2.12 4.78
CA ILE A 54 -8.67 -2.72 5.36
C ILE A 54 -8.25 -1.85 6.56
N PRO A 55 -8.09 -2.42 7.77
CA PRO A 55 -7.61 -1.67 8.94
C PRO A 55 -6.25 -1.03 8.68
N GLN A 56 -6.01 0.15 9.27
CA GLN A 56 -4.85 1.01 8.99
C GLN A 56 -3.51 0.30 9.18
N LYS A 57 -3.35 -0.48 10.25
CA LYS A 57 -2.12 -1.26 10.48
C LYS A 57 -1.77 -2.14 9.27
N TYR A 58 -2.74 -2.85 8.73
CA TYR A 58 -2.51 -3.75 7.59
C TYR A 58 -2.27 -3.00 6.28
N ARG A 59 -2.90 -1.84 6.09
CA ARG A 59 -2.60 -0.97 4.93
C ARG A 59 -1.13 -0.52 4.93
N GLU A 60 -0.61 -0.18 6.10
CA GLU A 60 0.79 0.21 6.24
C GLU A 60 1.75 -0.97 6.04
N LEU A 61 1.41 -2.17 6.51
CA LEU A 61 2.19 -3.38 6.24
C LEU A 61 2.17 -3.76 4.75
N ILE A 62 1.04 -3.58 4.06
CA ILE A 62 0.95 -3.74 2.60
C ILE A 62 1.85 -2.72 1.90
N GLY A 63 1.77 -1.45 2.29
CA GLY A 63 2.63 -0.39 1.77
C GLY A 63 4.11 -0.67 1.98
N LEU A 64 4.48 -1.19 3.15
CA LEU A 64 5.84 -1.61 3.47
C LEU A 64 6.33 -2.73 2.56
N ALA A 65 5.50 -3.75 2.31
CA ALA A 65 5.82 -4.85 1.41
C ALA A 65 6.08 -4.36 -0.03
N VAL A 66 5.23 -3.46 -0.52
CA VAL A 66 5.41 -2.82 -1.84
C VAL A 66 6.68 -1.96 -1.87
N ALA A 67 6.91 -1.15 -0.83
CA ALA A 67 8.08 -0.29 -0.71
C ALA A 67 9.39 -1.09 -0.72
N ALA A 68 9.42 -2.21 0.01
CA ALA A 68 10.57 -3.11 0.04
C ALA A 68 10.86 -3.73 -1.33
N THR A 69 9.82 -4.13 -2.05
CA THR A 69 9.92 -4.68 -3.41
C THR A 69 10.46 -3.62 -4.39
N LEU A 70 9.98 -2.38 -4.29
CA LEU A 70 10.41 -1.26 -5.11
C LEU A 70 11.80 -0.70 -4.72
N LYS A 71 12.38 -1.14 -3.60
CA LYS A 71 13.63 -0.60 -3.04
C LYS A 71 13.53 0.91 -2.74
N CYS A 72 12.34 1.37 -2.31
CA CYS A 72 12.07 2.77 -2.01
C CYS A 72 12.41 3.09 -0.54
N PRO A 73 13.51 3.79 -0.25
CA PRO A 73 13.88 4.11 1.14
C PRO A 73 12.90 5.08 1.80
N TYR A 74 12.33 6.01 1.04
CA TYR A 74 11.34 6.98 1.53
C TYR A 74 10.04 6.29 1.98
N CYS A 75 9.52 5.42 1.13
CA CYS A 75 8.27 4.69 1.40
C CYS A 75 8.47 3.69 2.54
N THR A 76 9.62 3.01 2.59
CA THR A 76 9.95 2.08 3.68
C THR A 76 9.99 2.80 5.02
N LEU A 77 10.66 3.95 5.10
CA LEU A 77 10.71 4.76 6.32
C LEU A 77 9.30 5.18 6.76
N MET A 78 8.50 5.72 5.83
CA MET A 78 7.16 6.22 6.12
C MET A 78 6.23 5.08 6.58
N HIS A 79 6.12 4.00 5.81
CA HIS A 79 5.22 2.89 6.13
C HIS A 79 5.62 2.17 7.41
N THR A 80 6.91 2.02 7.71
CA THR A 80 7.38 1.47 8.99
C THR A 80 6.94 2.34 10.16
N ALA A 81 7.15 3.66 10.08
CA ALA A 81 6.75 4.58 11.14
C ALA A 81 5.23 4.60 11.34
N MET A 82 4.47 4.63 10.25
CA MET A 82 3.01 4.62 10.29
C MET A 82 2.46 3.28 10.83
N ALA A 83 3.01 2.15 10.40
CA ALA A 83 2.62 0.83 10.90
C ALA A 83 2.79 0.74 12.42
N LYS A 84 3.95 1.19 12.95
CA LYS A 84 4.17 1.28 14.40
C LYS A 84 3.18 2.21 15.09
N GLY A 85 2.88 3.36 14.50
CA GLY A 85 1.88 4.30 15.00
C GLY A 85 0.48 3.68 15.09
N TYR A 86 0.14 2.75 14.21
CA TYR A 86 -1.10 1.97 14.23
C TYR A 86 -1.00 0.62 14.97
N GLY A 87 0.05 0.43 15.77
CA GLY A 87 0.19 -0.69 16.70
C GLY A 87 0.80 -1.95 16.10
N ALA A 88 1.52 -1.85 14.96
CA ALA A 88 2.32 -2.97 14.48
C ALA A 88 3.54 -3.19 15.39
N THR A 89 3.79 -4.45 15.73
CA THR A 89 4.98 -4.85 16.48
C THR A 89 6.19 -4.98 15.57
N ASP A 90 7.40 -5.02 16.15
CA ASP A 90 8.62 -5.26 15.38
C ASP A 90 8.62 -6.66 14.74
N GLU A 91 7.99 -7.64 15.39
CA GLU A 91 7.80 -8.99 14.86
C GLU A 91 6.86 -8.98 13.64
N GLU A 92 5.73 -8.27 13.69
CA GLU A 92 4.81 -8.13 12.55
C GLU A 92 5.48 -7.45 11.36
N ILE A 93 6.32 -6.44 11.60
CA ILE A 93 7.10 -5.76 10.56
C ILE A 93 8.13 -6.70 9.95
N SER A 94 8.83 -7.46 10.78
CA SER A 94 9.81 -8.47 10.33
C SER A 94 9.14 -9.58 9.52
N GLU A 95 7.98 -10.06 9.96
CA GLU A 95 7.20 -11.08 9.25
C GLU A 95 6.69 -10.57 7.91
N ALA A 96 6.21 -9.32 7.83
CA ALA A 96 5.81 -8.69 6.56
C ALA A 96 6.99 -8.65 5.56
N GLY A 97 8.20 -8.34 6.04
CA GLY A 97 9.42 -8.39 5.25
C GLY A 97 9.73 -9.81 4.74
N TYR A 98 9.63 -10.81 5.60
CA TYR A 98 9.82 -12.21 5.23
C TYR A 98 8.81 -12.69 4.18
N LEU A 99 7.52 -12.39 4.38
CA LEU A 99 6.45 -12.74 3.43
C LEU A 99 6.66 -12.08 2.06
N THR A 100 7.15 -10.84 2.05
CA THR A 100 7.54 -10.13 0.83
C THR A 100 8.66 -10.87 0.10
N ALA A 101 9.72 -11.24 0.81
CA ALA A 101 10.84 -11.99 0.26
C ALA A 101 10.43 -13.38 -0.24
N GLN A 102 9.57 -14.08 0.50
CA GLN A 102 9.05 -15.39 0.12
C GLN A 102 8.23 -15.31 -1.19
N THR A 103 7.35 -14.31 -1.33
CA THR A 103 6.60 -14.11 -2.57
C THR A 103 7.51 -13.83 -3.75
N ALA A 104 8.51 -12.97 -3.58
CA ALA A 104 9.50 -12.69 -4.62
C ALA A 104 10.33 -13.92 -5.00
N ASN A 105 10.70 -14.75 -4.02
CA ASN A 105 11.42 -16.01 -4.24
C ASN A 105 10.62 -16.96 -5.13
N TRP A 106 9.37 -17.23 -4.81
CA TRP A 106 8.52 -18.11 -5.61
C TRP A 106 8.25 -17.53 -7.00
N SER A 107 8.02 -16.23 -7.11
CA SER A 107 7.89 -15.57 -8.41
C SER A 107 9.14 -15.81 -9.28
N SER A 108 10.32 -15.62 -8.72
CA SER A 108 11.59 -15.82 -9.43
C SER A 108 11.77 -17.28 -9.87
N MET A 109 11.48 -18.24 -8.98
CA MET A 109 11.58 -19.67 -9.28
C MET A 109 10.64 -20.09 -10.41
N LEU A 110 9.38 -19.68 -10.35
CA LEU A 110 8.38 -20.02 -11.37
C LEU A 110 8.75 -19.44 -12.73
N HIS A 111 9.17 -18.17 -12.78
CA HIS A 111 9.56 -17.52 -14.01
C HIS A 111 10.87 -18.08 -14.60
N ALA A 112 11.87 -18.32 -13.77
CA ALA A 112 13.16 -18.90 -14.22
C ALA A 112 12.97 -20.29 -14.83
N ASN A 113 12.09 -21.10 -14.25
CA ASN A 113 11.76 -22.43 -14.74
C ASN A 113 10.70 -22.44 -15.85
N ARG A 114 10.19 -21.26 -16.25
CA ARG A 114 9.12 -21.13 -17.26
C ARG A 114 7.95 -22.06 -16.96
N TYR A 115 7.54 -22.08 -15.67
CA TYR A 115 6.46 -22.96 -15.23
C TYR A 115 5.16 -22.63 -15.97
N ASP A 116 4.46 -23.67 -16.44
CA ASP A 116 3.25 -23.49 -17.24
C ASP A 116 2.11 -22.89 -16.42
N TYR A 117 1.64 -21.71 -16.81
CA TYR A 117 0.61 -20.98 -16.07
C TYR A 117 -0.73 -21.71 -15.98
N PRO A 118 -1.29 -22.33 -17.08
CA PRO A 118 -2.50 -23.13 -16.98
C PRO A 118 -2.37 -24.32 -16.02
N THR A 119 -1.23 -24.98 -15.98
CA THR A 119 -0.95 -26.06 -15.02
C THR A 119 -0.93 -25.50 -13.59
N PHE A 120 -0.22 -24.40 -13.36
CA PHE A 120 -0.18 -23.74 -12.05
C PHE A 120 -1.57 -23.35 -11.55
N ALA A 121 -2.43 -22.79 -12.42
CA ALA A 121 -3.78 -22.42 -12.05
C ALA A 121 -4.61 -23.63 -11.58
N LYS A 122 -4.53 -24.76 -12.27
CA LYS A 122 -5.19 -26.02 -11.85
C LYS A 122 -4.67 -26.53 -10.50
N GLU A 123 -3.38 -26.44 -10.28
CA GLU A 123 -2.76 -26.87 -9.00
C GLU A 123 -3.20 -25.99 -7.84
N VAL A 124 -3.36 -24.68 -8.04
CA VAL A 124 -3.92 -23.76 -7.04
C VAL A 124 -5.36 -24.15 -6.68
N ASP A 125 -6.20 -24.48 -7.67
CA ASP A 125 -7.55 -24.98 -7.42
C ASP A 125 -7.56 -26.27 -6.62
N MET A 126 -6.68 -27.23 -6.96
CA MET A 126 -6.53 -28.50 -6.24
C MET A 126 -6.10 -28.30 -4.77
N VAL A 127 -5.19 -27.36 -4.52
CA VAL A 127 -4.78 -26.98 -3.15
C VAL A 127 -5.97 -26.42 -2.37
N GLY A 128 -6.76 -25.54 -3.00
CA GLY A 128 -7.97 -24.97 -2.40
C GLY A 128 -9.02 -26.02 -2.05
N GLU A 129 -9.29 -26.94 -2.97
CA GLU A 129 -10.23 -28.04 -2.73
C GLU A 129 -9.76 -28.97 -1.60
N ASN A 130 -8.49 -29.32 -1.56
CA ASN A 130 -7.92 -30.13 -0.49
C ASN A 130 -8.03 -29.45 0.88
N ALA A 131 -7.78 -28.16 0.93
CA ALA A 131 -7.95 -27.38 2.16
C ALA A 131 -9.41 -27.41 2.68
N LYS A 132 -10.40 -27.26 1.76
CA LYS A 132 -11.83 -27.37 2.11
C LYS A 132 -12.20 -28.76 2.65
N LYS A 133 -11.71 -29.84 2.02
CA LYS A 133 -11.94 -31.22 2.48
C LYS A 133 -11.37 -31.48 3.87
N LYS A 134 -10.20 -30.90 4.20
CA LYS A 134 -9.61 -31.00 5.56
C LYS A 134 -10.41 -30.20 6.60
N ALA A 135 -10.88 -29.01 6.26
CA ALA A 135 -11.68 -28.18 7.16
C ALA A 135 -13.06 -28.80 7.48
N GLY A 136 -13.72 -29.47 6.52
CA GLY A 136 -15.00 -30.15 6.71
C GLY A 136 -14.94 -31.45 7.51
N LYS A 137 -13.74 -31.93 7.89
CA LYS A 137 -13.53 -33.12 8.70
C LYS A 137 -13.27 -32.85 10.20
N LYS A 138 -13.31 -31.59 10.60
CA LYS A 138 -13.25 -31.12 11.99
C LYS A 138 -14.66 -30.76 12.49
#